data_9c94d950c49c7f72e681b3324b83ecb0
#
_entry.id   9c94d950c49c7f72e681b3324b83ecb0
#
_cell.length_a   1.000
_cell.length_b   1.000
_cell.length_c   1.000
_cell.angle_alpha   90.00
_cell.angle_beta   90.00
_cell.angle_gamma   90.00
#
_symmetry.space_group_name_H-M   'P 1'
#
loop_
_entity.id
_entity.type
_entity.pdbx_description
1 polymer ?
#
loop_
_entity_poly.entity_id
_entity_poly.type
_entity_poly.pdbx_seq_one_letter_code
_entity_poly.pdbx_strand_id
1 'polypeptide(L)'
;MLRPGQYCGRVHDTRYMCPQKEKRIKERQSYKKKEGRKIQVFRRSERWRRKSADIRTRDRYCCQICKRNLYGAKRIETEGISVHHIVPIAEDWDARLDDSNLISLCGWHHEMAEKGEIPRKELLEIARQQEEEDEGAV
;
A
#
# COMPACT_ATOMS: atom_id res chain seq x y z
N MET A 1 35.69 -1.02 -20.14
CA MET A 1 35.81 -2.15 -19.21
C MET A 1 34.85 -3.25 -19.61
N LEU A 2 35.36 -4.49 -19.77
CA LEU A 2 34.55 -5.64 -20.16
C LEU A 2 34.03 -6.38 -18.92
N ARG A 3 32.75 -6.78 -18.93
CA ARG A 3 32.16 -7.59 -17.87
C ARG A 3 31.33 -8.75 -18.48
N PRO A 4 31.24 -9.90 -17.78
CA PRO A 4 30.36 -10.96 -18.23
C PRO A 4 28.91 -10.45 -18.26
N GLY A 5 28.20 -10.75 -19.32
CA GLY A 5 26.79 -10.41 -19.45
C GLY A 5 25.95 -11.23 -18.50
N GLN A 6 25.19 -10.56 -17.64
CA GLN A 6 24.34 -11.21 -16.65
C GLN A 6 23.23 -12.06 -17.28
N TYR A 7 22.80 -11.72 -18.50
CA TYR A 7 21.64 -12.33 -19.16
C TYR A 7 22.01 -13.27 -20.32
N CYS A 8 23.18 -13.10 -20.92
CA CYS A 8 23.57 -13.90 -22.10
C CYS A 8 24.85 -14.73 -21.91
N GLY A 9 25.57 -14.58 -20.79
CA GLY A 9 26.82 -15.28 -20.51
C GLY A 9 28.02 -14.83 -21.33
N ARG A 10 27.85 -13.88 -22.23
CA ARG A 10 28.94 -13.33 -23.07
C ARG A 10 29.59 -12.14 -22.40
N VAL A 11 30.83 -11.87 -22.75
CA VAL A 11 31.56 -10.69 -22.22
C VAL A 11 31.24 -9.47 -23.08
N HIS A 12 30.80 -8.39 -22.49
CA HIS A 12 30.47 -7.14 -23.16
C HIS A 12 31.15 -5.95 -22.49
N ASP A 13 31.33 -4.88 -23.27
CA ASP A 13 31.65 -3.57 -22.71
C ASP A 13 30.50 -3.14 -21.79
N THR A 14 30.81 -2.47 -20.67
CA THR A 14 29.80 -2.05 -19.68
C THR A 14 28.78 -1.04 -20.23
N ARG A 15 29.12 -0.34 -21.32
CA ARG A 15 28.21 0.62 -21.98
C ARG A 15 27.36 -0.06 -23.07
N TYR A 16 27.69 -1.28 -23.43
CA TYR A 16 26.97 -2.00 -24.47
C TYR A 16 25.64 -2.52 -23.91
N MET A 17 24.54 -2.18 -24.59
CA MET A 17 23.22 -2.73 -24.28
C MET A 17 23.02 -4.06 -25.01
N CYS A 18 23.20 -5.18 -24.30
CA CYS A 18 22.98 -6.51 -24.82
C CYS A 18 21.49 -6.68 -25.21
N PRO A 19 21.18 -7.21 -26.43
CA PRO A 19 19.78 -7.42 -26.84
C PRO A 19 18.96 -8.28 -25.87
N GLN A 20 19.59 -9.28 -25.24
CA GLN A 20 18.91 -10.11 -24.24
C GLN A 20 18.62 -9.33 -22.96
N LYS A 21 19.52 -8.46 -22.53
CA LYS A 21 19.30 -7.55 -21.38
C LYS A 21 18.18 -6.57 -21.70
N GLU A 22 18.19 -5.98 -22.89
CA GLU A 22 17.14 -5.06 -23.34
C GLU A 22 15.78 -5.74 -23.34
N LYS A 23 15.67 -6.95 -23.86
CA LYS A 23 14.45 -7.75 -23.84
C LYS A 23 13.93 -7.97 -22.42
N ARG A 24 14.81 -8.35 -21.49
CA ARG A 24 14.47 -8.56 -20.07
C ARG A 24 13.97 -7.28 -19.41
N ILE A 25 14.62 -6.15 -19.70
CA ILE A 25 14.20 -4.84 -19.19
C ILE A 25 12.80 -4.48 -19.69
N LYS A 26 12.54 -4.66 -21.00
CA LYS A 26 11.23 -4.40 -21.61
C LYS A 26 10.13 -5.29 -21.01
N GLU A 27 10.41 -6.58 -20.84
CA GLU A 27 9.50 -7.53 -20.21
C GLU A 27 9.14 -7.11 -18.78
N ARG A 28 10.14 -6.70 -17.98
CA ARG A 28 9.96 -6.24 -16.60
C ARG A 28 9.14 -4.96 -16.56
N GLN A 29 9.42 -4.00 -17.43
CA GLN A 29 8.66 -2.74 -17.51
C GLN A 29 7.20 -2.99 -17.92
N SER A 30 6.97 -3.89 -18.87
CA SER A 30 5.63 -4.27 -19.31
C SER A 30 4.84 -4.92 -18.16
N TYR A 31 5.47 -5.81 -17.41
CA TYR A 31 4.85 -6.44 -16.23
C TYR A 31 4.46 -5.40 -15.17
N LYS A 32 5.37 -4.49 -14.82
CA LYS A 32 5.10 -3.41 -13.86
C LYS A 32 3.95 -2.51 -14.32
N LYS A 33 3.89 -2.21 -15.61
CA LYS A 33 2.82 -1.39 -16.19
C LYS A 33 1.45 -2.08 -16.07
N LYS A 34 1.39 -3.38 -16.32
CA LYS A 34 0.16 -4.18 -16.18
C LYS A 34 -0.31 -4.22 -14.73
N GLU A 35 0.61 -4.43 -13.78
CA GLU A 35 0.30 -4.42 -12.36
C GLU A 35 -0.21 -3.04 -11.90
N GLY A 36 0.43 -1.96 -12.36
CA GLY A 36 0.00 -0.60 -12.07
C GLY A 36 -1.42 -0.31 -12.57
N ARG A 37 -1.77 -0.77 -13.77
CA ARG A 37 -3.13 -0.64 -14.32
C ARG A 37 -4.16 -1.40 -13.50
N LYS A 38 -3.84 -2.62 -13.11
CA LYS A 38 -4.68 -3.48 -12.29
C LYS A 38 -5.03 -2.79 -10.97
N ILE A 39 -4.04 -2.20 -10.32
CA ILE A 39 -4.22 -1.44 -9.07
C ILE A 39 -5.08 -0.19 -9.31
N GLN A 40 -4.84 0.57 -10.38
CA GLN A 40 -5.65 1.74 -10.71
C GLN A 40 -7.11 1.38 -10.98
N VAL A 41 -7.36 0.32 -11.74
CA VAL A 41 -8.71 -0.18 -11.99
C VAL A 41 -9.40 -0.55 -10.68
N PHE A 42 -8.70 -1.25 -9.80
CA PHE A 42 -9.23 -1.59 -8.48
C PHE A 42 -9.60 -0.35 -7.66
N ARG A 43 -8.73 0.65 -7.61
CA ARG A 43 -8.97 1.88 -6.84
C ARG A 43 -10.16 2.70 -7.33
N ARG A 44 -10.56 2.52 -8.59
CA ARG A 44 -11.75 3.16 -9.19
C ARG A 44 -12.99 2.28 -9.12
N SER A 45 -12.88 1.06 -8.62
CA SER A 45 -13.98 0.11 -8.60
C SER A 45 -15.03 0.46 -7.55
N GLU A 46 -16.26 0.03 -7.80
CA GLU A 46 -17.37 0.13 -6.86
C GLU A 46 -17.09 -0.68 -5.58
N ARG A 47 -16.45 -1.83 -5.72
CA ARG A 47 -16.08 -2.68 -4.57
C ARG A 47 -15.14 -1.93 -3.62
N TRP A 48 -14.13 -1.24 -4.15
CA TRP A 48 -13.23 -0.44 -3.32
C TRP A 48 -13.94 0.76 -2.71
N ARG A 49 -14.79 1.44 -3.47
CA ARG A 49 -15.56 2.57 -2.96
C ARG A 49 -16.41 2.17 -1.75
N ARG A 50 -17.11 1.05 -1.86
CA ARG A 50 -17.93 0.52 -0.76
C ARG A 50 -17.07 0.08 0.42
N LYS A 51 -16.00 -0.67 0.17
CA LYS A 51 -15.10 -1.14 1.22
C LYS A 51 -14.47 0.03 1.98
N SER A 52 -13.99 1.06 1.27
CA SER A 52 -13.38 2.22 1.91
C SER A 52 -14.40 3.01 2.73
N ALA A 53 -15.64 3.11 2.28
CA ALA A 53 -16.72 3.73 3.05
C ALA A 53 -17.03 2.93 4.32
N ASP A 54 -17.07 1.60 4.22
CA ASP A 54 -17.30 0.71 5.37
C ASP A 54 -16.19 0.84 6.41
N ILE A 55 -14.94 0.94 5.97
CA ILE A 55 -13.79 1.11 6.88
C ILE A 55 -13.83 2.47 7.57
N ARG A 56 -14.15 3.54 6.84
CA ARG A 56 -14.31 4.86 7.47
C ARG A 56 -15.42 4.86 8.50
N THR A 57 -16.52 4.19 8.21
CA THR A 57 -17.64 4.03 9.16
C THR A 57 -17.19 3.25 10.41
N ARG A 58 -16.49 2.13 10.21
CA ARG A 58 -15.89 1.35 11.32
C ARG A 58 -15.02 2.23 12.20
N ASP A 59 -14.21 3.08 11.59
CA ASP A 59 -13.25 3.95 12.27
C ASP A 59 -13.85 5.29 12.69
N ARG A 60 -15.16 5.46 12.53
CA ARG A 60 -15.93 6.64 12.89
C ARG A 60 -15.42 7.92 12.26
N TYR A 61 -14.89 7.80 11.02
CA TYR A 61 -14.33 8.92 10.25
C TYR A 61 -13.21 9.65 10.98
N CYS A 62 -12.46 8.96 11.83
CA CYS A 62 -11.33 9.51 12.57
C CYS A 62 -10.03 8.83 12.15
N CYS A 63 -8.95 9.61 12.09
CA CYS A 63 -7.60 9.04 11.98
C CYS A 63 -7.33 8.20 13.24
N GLN A 64 -7.02 6.92 13.05
CA GLN A 64 -6.84 6.00 14.18
C GLN A 64 -5.56 6.27 14.97
N ILE A 65 -4.56 6.89 14.35
CA ILE A 65 -3.34 7.31 15.03
C ILE A 65 -3.59 8.58 15.88
N CYS A 66 -4.32 9.56 15.32
CA CYS A 66 -4.72 10.77 16.07
C CYS A 66 -5.58 10.41 17.28
N LYS A 67 -6.54 9.50 17.11
CA LYS A 67 -7.43 9.03 18.17
C LYS A 67 -6.67 8.45 19.36
N ARG A 68 -5.53 7.80 19.09
CA ARG A 68 -4.68 7.18 20.11
C ARG A 68 -3.58 8.09 20.63
N ASN A 69 -3.55 9.34 20.15
CA ASN A 69 -2.55 10.36 20.54
C ASN A 69 -1.12 9.88 20.31
N LEU A 70 -0.87 9.26 19.16
CA LEU A 70 0.43 8.71 18.79
C LEU A 70 1.08 9.54 17.66
N TYR A 71 2.38 9.38 17.48
CA TYR A 71 3.15 9.97 16.37
C TYR A 71 2.88 11.47 16.14
N GLY A 72 2.98 12.25 17.20
CA GLY A 72 2.86 13.70 17.13
C GLY A 72 1.46 14.23 16.90
N ALA A 73 0.43 13.40 17.09
CA ALA A 73 -0.95 13.82 16.98
C ALA A 73 -1.25 14.96 17.97
N LYS A 74 -1.85 16.05 17.50
CA LYS A 74 -2.23 17.22 18.31
C LYS A 74 -3.70 17.25 18.60
N ARG A 75 -4.51 16.67 17.72
CA ARG A 75 -5.97 16.60 17.82
C ARG A 75 -6.47 15.42 16.99
N ILE A 76 -7.71 15.03 17.22
CA ILE A 76 -8.36 13.98 16.42
C ILE A 76 -8.79 14.60 15.09
N GLU A 77 -8.14 14.15 13.99
CA GLU A 77 -8.51 14.58 12.65
C GLU A 77 -9.71 13.78 12.14
N THR A 78 -10.70 14.51 11.61
CA THR A 78 -11.92 13.95 11.02
C THR A 78 -12.11 14.35 9.57
N GLU A 79 -11.28 15.26 9.06
CA GLU A 79 -11.28 15.70 7.67
C GLU A 79 -10.09 15.12 6.90
N GLY A 80 -10.27 14.92 5.58
CA GLY A 80 -9.22 14.39 4.74
C GLY A 80 -8.82 12.95 5.10
N ILE A 81 -9.75 12.19 5.66
CA ILE A 81 -9.49 10.82 6.06
C ILE A 81 -9.51 9.91 4.85
N SER A 82 -8.44 9.15 4.68
CA SER A 82 -8.30 8.13 3.64
C SER A 82 -8.10 6.76 4.25
N VAL A 83 -8.45 5.72 3.49
CA VAL A 83 -8.23 4.33 3.92
C VAL A 83 -6.90 3.87 3.34
N HIS A 84 -6.01 3.45 4.22
CA HIS A 84 -4.66 3.00 3.90
C HIS A 84 -4.60 1.47 3.86
N HIS A 85 -3.96 0.92 2.82
CA HIS A 85 -3.59 -0.49 2.78
C HIS A 85 -2.30 -0.68 3.57
N ILE A 86 -2.38 -1.36 4.70
CA ILE A 86 -1.21 -1.55 5.59
C ILE A 86 -0.14 -2.37 4.88
N VAL A 87 -0.52 -3.52 4.32
CA VAL A 87 0.29 -4.22 3.34
C VAL A 87 -0.14 -3.71 1.96
N PRO A 88 0.76 -3.07 1.19
CA PRO A 88 0.38 -2.48 -0.10
C PRO A 88 -0.23 -3.49 -1.06
N ILE A 89 -1.14 -3.01 -1.91
CA ILE A 89 -1.81 -3.84 -2.92
C ILE A 89 -0.80 -4.56 -3.81
N ALA A 90 0.30 -3.89 -4.16
CA ALA A 90 1.35 -4.46 -5.01
C ALA A 90 2.09 -5.63 -4.36
N GLU A 91 2.13 -5.69 -3.02
CA GLU A 91 2.77 -6.78 -2.28
C GLU A 91 1.82 -7.94 -2.01
N ASP A 92 0.53 -7.66 -1.79
CA ASP A 92 -0.48 -8.68 -1.51
C ASP A 92 -1.82 -8.28 -2.12
N TRP A 93 -2.05 -8.71 -3.35
CA TRP A 93 -3.28 -8.45 -4.07
C TRP A 93 -4.50 -9.04 -3.37
N ASP A 94 -4.37 -10.23 -2.80
CA ASP A 94 -5.48 -10.94 -2.16
C ASP A 94 -5.99 -10.26 -0.89
N ALA A 95 -5.13 -9.52 -0.21
CA ALA A 95 -5.48 -8.76 1.00
C ALA A 95 -6.07 -7.37 0.73
N ARG A 96 -6.30 -6.99 -0.53
CA ARG A 96 -6.74 -5.65 -0.89
C ARG A 96 -8.10 -5.24 -0.33
N LEU A 97 -8.94 -6.21 -0.02
CA LEU A 97 -10.28 -5.99 0.54
C LEU A 97 -10.42 -6.56 1.96
N ASP A 98 -9.33 -7.00 2.57
CA ASP A 98 -9.36 -7.53 3.93
C ASP A 98 -9.49 -6.39 4.94
N ASP A 99 -10.54 -6.42 5.74
CA ASP A 99 -10.82 -5.38 6.73
C ASP A 99 -9.66 -5.21 7.73
N SER A 100 -8.98 -6.30 8.08
CA SER A 100 -7.82 -6.29 8.97
C SER A 100 -6.56 -5.67 8.36
N ASN A 101 -6.55 -5.45 7.05
CA ASN A 101 -5.44 -4.81 6.32
C ASN A 101 -5.73 -3.34 6.00
N LEU A 102 -6.85 -2.80 6.46
CA LEU A 102 -7.32 -1.47 6.12
C LEU A 102 -7.50 -0.61 7.38
N ILE A 103 -7.07 0.63 7.31
CA ILE A 103 -7.12 1.57 8.43
C ILE A 103 -7.36 3.00 7.93
N SER A 104 -8.15 3.75 8.66
CA SER A 104 -8.42 5.16 8.35
C SER A 104 -7.34 6.05 8.96
N LEU A 105 -6.71 6.89 8.14
CA LEU A 105 -5.64 7.80 8.53
C LEU A 105 -5.87 9.19 7.94
N CYS A 106 -5.42 10.23 8.66
CA CYS A 106 -5.32 11.58 8.10
C CYS A 106 -4.16 11.66 7.11
N GLY A 107 -4.10 12.73 6.32
CA GLY A 107 -3.05 12.89 5.30
C GLY A 107 -1.64 12.79 5.86
N TRP A 108 -1.39 13.40 7.04
CA TRP A 108 -0.07 13.37 7.67
C TRP A 108 0.35 11.95 8.09
N HIS A 109 -0.51 11.25 8.83
CA HIS A 109 -0.19 9.90 9.29
C HIS A 109 -0.21 8.88 8.16
N HIS A 110 -1.02 9.08 7.11
CA HIS A 110 -0.99 8.26 5.92
C HIS A 110 0.39 8.34 5.24
N GLU A 111 0.92 9.55 5.10
CA GLU A 111 2.26 9.75 4.53
C GLU A 111 3.33 9.09 5.40
N MET A 112 3.26 9.24 6.72
CA MET A 112 4.19 8.58 7.65
C MET A 112 4.13 7.05 7.53
N ALA A 113 2.93 6.49 7.40
CA ALA A 113 2.75 5.05 7.22
C ALA A 113 3.37 4.57 5.89
N GLU A 114 3.19 5.31 4.81
CA GLU A 114 3.76 4.96 3.51
C GLU A 114 5.29 5.02 3.51
N LYS A 115 5.88 5.95 4.27
CA LYS A 115 7.34 6.06 4.42
C LYS A 115 7.94 5.02 5.38
N GLY A 116 7.10 4.22 6.03
CA GLY A 116 7.55 3.23 7.01
C GLY A 116 7.90 3.80 8.38
N GLU A 117 7.55 5.07 8.65
CA GLU A 117 7.79 5.71 9.94
C GLU A 117 6.85 5.17 11.03
N ILE A 118 5.70 4.62 10.63
CA ILE A 118 4.81 3.89 11.53
C ILE A 118 4.92 2.40 11.15
N PRO A 119 5.34 1.51 12.07
CA PRO A 119 5.49 0.10 11.78
C PRO A 119 4.20 -0.56 11.32
N ARG A 120 4.26 -1.40 10.30
CA ARG A 120 3.11 -2.16 9.80
C ARG A 120 2.46 -3.01 10.88
N LYS A 121 3.27 -3.62 11.74
CA LYS A 121 2.79 -4.44 12.86
C LYS A 121 1.87 -3.66 13.79
N GLU A 122 2.21 -2.42 14.08
CA GLU A 122 1.40 -1.53 14.91
C GLU A 122 0.08 -1.18 14.23
N LEU A 123 0.13 -0.85 12.94
CA LEU A 123 -1.07 -0.55 12.16
C LEU A 123 -2.01 -1.76 12.06
N LEU A 124 -1.46 -2.95 11.85
CA LEU A 124 -2.24 -4.19 11.80
C LEU A 124 -2.92 -4.48 13.14
N GLU A 125 -2.23 -4.23 14.24
CA GLU A 125 -2.80 -4.40 15.58
C GLU A 125 -3.96 -3.42 15.82
N ILE A 126 -3.81 -2.17 15.40
CA ILE A 126 -4.88 -1.16 15.52
C ILE A 126 -6.09 -1.57 14.66
N ALA A 127 -5.86 -2.00 13.42
CA ALA A 127 -6.94 -2.46 12.54
C ALA A 127 -7.68 -3.67 13.15
N ARG A 128 -6.95 -4.59 13.76
CA ARG A 128 -7.53 -5.73 14.47
C ARG A 128 -8.41 -5.28 15.63
N GLN A 129 -7.95 -4.32 16.43
CA GLN A 129 -8.73 -3.77 17.53
C GLN A 129 -10.02 -3.12 17.02
N GLN A 130 -9.96 -2.40 15.90
CA GLN A 130 -11.15 -1.77 15.30
C GLN A 130 -12.16 -2.81 14.80
N GLU A 131 -11.69 -3.93 14.23
CA GLU A 131 -12.56 -5.03 13.84
C GLU A 131 -13.28 -5.65 15.05
N GLU A 132 -12.57 -5.86 16.14
CA GLU A 132 -13.15 -6.39 17.37
C GLU A 132 -14.20 -5.44 17.97
N GLU A 133 -13.91 -4.14 17.98
CA GLU A 133 -14.86 -3.13 18.46
C GLU A 133 -16.12 -3.07 17.59
N ASP A 134 -15.96 -3.14 16.27
CA ASP A 134 -17.08 -3.11 15.33
C ASP A 134 -17.97 -4.34 15.48
N GLU A 135 -17.38 -5.53 15.63
CA GLU A 135 -18.10 -6.78 15.87
C GLU A 135 -18.84 -6.76 17.22
N GLY A 136 -18.25 -6.12 18.24
CA GLY A 136 -18.85 -6.00 19.57
C GLY A 136 -19.91 -4.93 19.68
N ALA A 137 -20.09 -4.08 18.68
CA ALA A 137 -21.00 -2.92 18.69
C ALA A 137 -22.41 -3.26 18.16
N VAL A 138 -22.83 -4.49 18.25
CA VAL A 138 -24.15 -4.94 17.75
C VAL A 138 -25.26 -4.58 18.71
#